data_69316ff530da588c87d19d0a310c5fc8
#
_entry.id   69316ff530da588c87d19d0a310c5fc8
#
_cell.length_a   1.000
_cell.length_b   1.000
_cell.length_c   1.000
_cell.angle_alpha   90.00
_cell.angle_beta   90.00
_cell.angle_gamma   90.00
#
_symmetry.space_group_name_H-M   'P 1'
#
loop_
_entity.id
_entity.type
_entity.pdbx_description
1 polymer ?
#
loop_
_entity_poly.entity_id
_entity_poly.type
_entity_poly.pdbx_seq_one_letter_code
_entity_poly.pdbx_strand_id
1 'polypeptide(L)'
;MAEPGSLGRVVVAEPFDERGLAVLRDAGVEVVSLIGHPREALQDALREARGLIVRSETRVDKALLGAAPRLEVVARAGVGVDAIDVDAATAAGIIVLNTPGANTLAATEHTFALLLSALRHVPQAHANVHGGGWNRKPFIGHELQGKVLGIIGLGRIGSNVASRAIAFGMTVIAHDPYIAASRARALNVELVGLDVLLERAQVISLHVPLSAQTRGMIDTRALSLMREDAVLVNCARGAVIDADALVGALEAGKLRAVAIDVVPEEPPPPGSASAQLMQHERVVSTPHLGGSTFEALERIALELASDVVRVLGGRPASGAVNVPMLQGGDAQRVGAFVDLAHRLGILLPQLFAEGLRHEIALVLLGELEGVDAEPFVAALLAGALPQITDRRVTMVNAAAIAREIGVRVVVSRESDATPFRSTIAVAAGDHRIVGTVLPHGPRIVEIDGFEIDAVAAGTMLVTRHRDVPGMVGRIGTILGDANVNISTMQVARTTRGGDAMMVLEVDREIERDVVEQIARVADMIVVRLVRL
;
A
#
# COMPACT_ATOMS: atom_id res chain seq x y z
N MET A 1 25.55 5.70 14.02
CA MET A 1 25.87 5.05 12.73
C MET A 1 25.53 3.57 12.89
N ALA A 2 24.58 3.05 12.12
CA ALA A 2 24.30 1.61 12.12
C ALA A 2 25.48 0.89 11.48
N GLU A 3 25.81 -0.31 11.99
CA GLU A 3 26.84 -1.16 11.38
C GLU A 3 26.47 -1.48 9.92
N PRO A 4 27.46 -1.60 9.01
CA PRO A 4 27.19 -1.97 7.61
C PRO A 4 26.52 -3.35 7.58
N GLY A 5 25.23 -3.39 7.20
CA GLY A 5 24.41 -4.61 7.14
C GLY A 5 23.21 -4.65 8.08
N SER A 6 23.06 -3.74 9.04
CA SER A 6 21.89 -3.68 9.93
C SER A 6 20.74 -2.90 9.27
N LEU A 7 19.56 -3.51 9.17
CA LEU A 7 18.32 -2.85 8.74
C LEU A 7 17.71 -1.93 9.83
N GLY A 8 18.37 -1.81 10.99
CA GLY A 8 17.95 -0.95 12.09
C GLY A 8 16.96 -1.61 13.04
N ARG A 9 16.29 -0.78 13.87
CA ARG A 9 15.43 -1.23 14.96
C ARG A 9 13.97 -1.26 14.53
N VAL A 10 13.26 -2.34 14.90
CA VAL A 10 11.80 -2.48 14.77
C VAL A 10 11.21 -2.73 16.16
N VAL A 11 10.24 -1.91 16.54
CA VAL A 11 9.48 -2.05 17.80
C VAL A 11 8.23 -2.88 17.53
N VAL A 12 7.96 -3.86 18.39
CA VAL A 12 6.76 -4.69 18.37
C VAL A 12 5.93 -4.37 19.61
N ALA A 13 4.79 -3.70 19.41
CA ALA A 13 3.95 -3.20 20.49
C ALA A 13 2.89 -4.21 20.97
N GLU A 14 2.53 -5.19 20.13
CA GLU A 14 1.50 -6.18 20.41
C GLU A 14 1.96 -7.59 20.04
N PRO A 15 1.28 -8.66 20.54
CA PRO A 15 1.68 -10.04 20.25
C PRO A 15 1.82 -10.34 18.76
N PHE A 16 2.98 -10.87 18.38
CA PHE A 16 3.33 -11.19 16.99
C PHE A 16 3.95 -12.60 16.95
N ASP A 17 3.65 -13.39 15.92
CA ASP A 17 4.11 -14.77 15.81
C ASP A 17 5.65 -14.85 15.71
N GLU A 18 6.25 -15.78 16.46
CA GLU A 18 7.71 -15.92 16.55
C GLU A 18 8.38 -16.20 15.20
N ARG A 19 7.69 -16.84 14.26
CA ARG A 19 8.21 -17.07 12.90
C ARG A 19 8.41 -15.75 12.13
N GLY A 20 7.51 -14.78 12.31
CA GLY A 20 7.70 -13.44 11.76
C GLY A 20 8.85 -12.69 12.43
N LEU A 21 9.00 -12.84 13.77
CA LEU A 21 10.15 -12.27 14.48
C LEU A 21 11.47 -12.87 14.01
N ALA A 22 11.50 -14.17 13.70
CA ALA A 22 12.67 -14.85 13.14
C ALA A 22 13.05 -14.26 11.78
N VAL A 23 12.09 -14.05 10.87
CA VAL A 23 12.34 -13.40 9.55
C VAL A 23 12.99 -12.03 9.72
N LEU A 24 12.55 -11.22 10.69
CA LEU A 24 13.14 -9.90 10.96
C LEU A 24 14.59 -10.04 11.47
N ARG A 25 14.83 -10.91 12.45
CA ARG A 25 16.17 -11.12 13.03
C ARG A 25 17.16 -11.69 12.00
N ASP A 26 16.74 -12.65 11.21
CA ASP A 26 17.55 -13.27 10.15
C ASP A 26 17.95 -12.26 9.06
N ALA A 27 17.13 -11.24 8.86
CA ALA A 27 17.43 -10.11 7.96
C ALA A 27 18.30 -9.01 8.60
N GLY A 28 18.77 -9.19 9.84
CA GLY A 28 19.62 -8.20 10.54
C GLY A 28 18.84 -7.05 11.19
N VAL A 29 17.55 -7.22 11.48
CA VAL A 29 16.73 -6.25 12.22
C VAL A 29 16.89 -6.44 13.72
N GLU A 30 17.15 -5.37 14.46
CA GLU A 30 17.06 -5.35 15.92
C GLU A 30 15.58 -5.29 16.33
N VAL A 31 15.06 -6.37 16.91
CA VAL A 31 13.66 -6.46 17.35
C VAL A 31 13.54 -6.10 18.83
N VAL A 32 12.76 -5.07 19.14
CA VAL A 32 12.44 -4.63 20.53
C VAL A 32 10.97 -4.89 20.82
N SER A 33 10.69 -5.80 21.74
CA SER A 33 9.32 -6.13 22.15
C SER A 33 8.89 -5.24 23.34
N LEU A 34 7.77 -4.54 23.17
CA LEU A 34 7.14 -3.69 24.19
C LEU A 34 5.69 -4.11 24.46
N ILE A 35 5.40 -5.39 24.34
CA ILE A 35 4.07 -5.95 24.60
C ILE A 35 3.67 -5.70 26.05
N GLY A 36 2.51 -5.06 26.26
CA GLY A 36 2.00 -4.73 27.59
C GLY A 36 2.68 -3.55 28.29
N HIS A 37 3.61 -2.87 27.63
CA HIS A 37 4.23 -1.65 28.18
C HIS A 37 3.34 -0.42 27.97
N PRO A 38 3.47 0.61 28.84
CA PRO A 38 2.72 1.85 28.69
C PRO A 38 3.14 2.63 27.46
N ARG A 39 2.26 3.53 27.00
CA ARG A 39 2.46 4.34 25.79
C ARG A 39 3.73 5.18 25.80
N GLU A 40 4.14 5.67 26.98
CA GLU A 40 5.36 6.47 27.17
C GLU A 40 6.61 5.66 26.81
N ALA A 41 6.68 4.39 27.24
CA ALA A 41 7.79 3.50 26.88
C ALA A 41 7.84 3.23 25.36
N LEU A 42 6.68 3.13 24.72
CA LEU A 42 6.58 3.00 23.26
C LEU A 42 7.11 4.26 22.57
N GLN A 43 6.72 5.46 23.02
CA GLN A 43 7.22 6.73 22.48
C GLN A 43 8.74 6.86 22.59
N ASP A 44 9.32 6.48 23.72
CA ASP A 44 10.77 6.55 23.94
C ASP A 44 11.53 5.57 23.01
N ALA A 45 11.04 4.34 22.86
CA ALA A 45 11.66 3.36 21.98
C ALA A 45 11.57 3.74 20.49
N LEU A 46 10.50 4.44 20.09
CA LEU A 46 10.29 4.87 18.71
C LEU A 46 11.23 5.99 18.24
N ARG A 47 11.91 6.70 19.16
CA ARG A 47 12.88 7.74 18.78
C ARG A 47 14.01 7.21 17.89
N GLU A 48 14.42 5.97 18.10
CA GLU A 48 15.50 5.31 17.36
C GLU A 48 15.01 4.22 16.40
N ALA A 49 13.71 3.93 16.39
CA ALA A 49 13.14 2.87 15.57
C ALA A 49 12.90 3.32 14.14
N ARG A 50 13.16 2.41 13.18
CA ARG A 50 12.81 2.55 11.78
C ARG A 50 11.46 1.87 11.44
N GLY A 51 11.02 0.91 12.26
CA GLY A 51 9.75 0.22 12.06
C GLY A 51 8.96 0.05 13.35
N LEU A 52 7.63 0.02 13.20
CA LEU A 52 6.68 -0.28 14.27
C LEU A 52 5.70 -1.34 13.81
N ILE A 53 5.56 -2.43 14.56
CA ILE A 53 4.56 -3.48 14.34
C ILE A 53 3.48 -3.36 15.40
N VAL A 54 2.21 -3.25 14.95
CA VAL A 54 1.01 -3.16 15.80
C VAL A 54 -0.07 -4.15 15.33
N ARG A 55 -1.12 -4.33 16.12
CA ARG A 55 -2.34 -5.04 15.73
C ARG A 55 -3.56 -4.13 15.81
N SER A 56 -4.43 -4.31 16.80
CA SER A 56 -5.70 -3.61 16.92
C SER A 56 -5.81 -2.73 18.16
N GLU A 57 -4.98 -2.92 19.18
CA GLU A 57 -5.07 -2.22 20.47
C GLU A 57 -4.26 -0.91 20.47
N THR A 58 -3.11 -0.91 19.81
CA THR A 58 -2.21 0.26 19.76
C THR A 58 -2.72 1.30 18.78
N ARG A 59 -3.18 2.44 19.29
CA ARG A 59 -3.55 3.58 18.46
C ARG A 59 -2.30 4.34 17.99
N VAL A 60 -2.07 4.35 16.68
CA VAL A 60 -0.98 5.07 16.02
C VAL A 60 -1.51 6.39 15.49
N ASP A 61 -1.57 7.39 16.36
CA ASP A 61 -2.02 8.73 16.06
C ASP A 61 -0.86 9.69 15.71
N LYS A 62 -1.20 10.91 15.30
CA LYS A 62 -0.25 11.96 14.95
C LYS A 62 0.77 12.24 16.06
N ALA A 63 0.39 12.13 17.34
CA ALA A 63 1.28 12.37 18.48
C ALA A 63 2.34 11.28 18.59
N LEU A 64 1.97 10.00 18.42
CA LEU A 64 2.90 8.88 18.40
C LEU A 64 3.87 8.96 17.22
N LEU A 65 3.36 9.27 16.03
CA LEU A 65 4.17 9.43 14.81
C LEU A 65 5.15 10.60 14.95
N GLY A 66 4.73 11.70 15.57
CA GLY A 66 5.57 12.86 15.84
C GLY A 66 6.74 12.59 16.81
N ALA A 67 6.61 11.59 17.70
CA ALA A 67 7.67 11.16 18.60
C ALA A 67 8.71 10.23 17.93
N ALA A 68 8.50 9.83 16.68
CA ALA A 68 9.26 8.82 15.96
C ALA A 68 9.99 9.38 14.71
N PRO A 69 11.02 10.23 14.86
CA PRO A 69 11.63 10.98 13.74
C PRO A 69 12.33 10.10 12.71
N ARG A 70 12.70 8.86 13.08
CA ARG A 70 13.38 7.89 12.20
C ARG A 70 12.45 6.84 11.63
N LEU A 71 11.15 6.86 11.98
CA LEU A 71 10.21 5.83 11.57
C LEU A 71 9.98 5.86 10.05
N GLU A 72 10.11 4.73 9.40
CA GLU A 72 9.93 4.55 7.97
C GLU A 72 8.70 3.71 7.65
N VAL A 73 8.34 2.80 8.55
CA VAL A 73 7.23 1.88 8.33
C VAL A 73 6.43 1.65 9.61
N VAL A 74 5.11 1.70 9.47
CA VAL A 74 4.14 1.19 10.45
C VAL A 74 3.46 -0.01 9.84
N ALA A 75 3.62 -1.18 10.45
CA ALA A 75 3.12 -2.45 9.95
C ALA A 75 2.00 -2.98 10.84
N ARG A 76 0.78 -3.07 10.29
CA ARG A 76 -0.37 -3.62 11.00
C ARG A 76 -0.50 -5.12 10.75
N ALA A 77 -0.36 -5.94 11.79
CA ALA A 77 -0.55 -7.38 11.71
C ALA A 77 -2.02 -7.75 11.55
N GLY A 78 -2.51 -7.67 10.32
CA GLY A 78 -3.88 -7.94 9.88
C GLY A 78 -4.36 -7.02 8.76
N VAL A 79 -5.67 -6.95 8.51
CA VAL A 79 -6.25 -6.31 7.31
C VAL A 79 -6.58 -4.84 7.52
N GLY A 80 -7.35 -4.50 8.56
CA GLY A 80 -7.83 -3.14 8.77
C GLY A 80 -6.76 -2.24 9.37
N VAL A 81 -6.72 -0.98 8.95
CA VAL A 81 -5.77 0.03 9.45
C VAL A 81 -6.47 1.10 10.29
N ASP A 82 -7.66 0.80 10.81
CA ASP A 82 -8.55 1.74 11.50
C ASP A 82 -7.90 2.39 12.75
N ALA A 83 -6.94 1.71 13.39
CA ALA A 83 -6.17 2.21 14.53
C ALA A 83 -4.98 3.10 14.15
N ILE A 84 -4.69 3.27 12.83
CA ILE A 84 -3.55 4.04 12.32
C ILE A 84 -4.07 5.30 11.63
N ASP A 85 -3.56 6.45 12.03
CA ASP A 85 -3.75 7.71 11.30
C ASP A 85 -2.91 7.69 10.02
N VAL A 86 -3.51 7.12 8.95
CA VAL A 86 -2.84 6.94 7.65
C VAL A 86 -2.48 8.27 7.02
N ASP A 87 -3.30 9.32 7.21
CA ASP A 87 -3.03 10.64 6.66
C ASP A 87 -1.83 11.29 7.35
N ALA A 88 -1.74 11.19 8.70
CA ALA A 88 -0.58 11.67 9.44
C ALA A 88 0.70 10.87 9.09
N ALA A 89 0.61 9.54 8.95
CA ALA A 89 1.73 8.71 8.50
C ALA A 89 2.20 9.10 7.09
N THR A 90 1.25 9.33 6.17
CA THR A 90 1.52 9.80 4.80
C THR A 90 2.22 11.15 4.81
N ALA A 91 1.72 12.12 5.58
CA ALA A 91 2.35 13.43 5.70
C ALA A 91 3.78 13.37 6.25
N ALA A 92 4.05 12.42 7.16
CA ALA A 92 5.39 12.15 7.70
C ALA A 92 6.30 11.32 6.76
N GLY A 93 5.81 10.87 5.62
CA GLY A 93 6.54 10.00 4.69
C GLY A 93 6.74 8.58 5.20
N ILE A 94 5.86 8.11 6.09
CA ILE A 94 5.91 6.78 6.70
C ILE A 94 5.01 5.83 5.90
N ILE A 95 5.55 4.69 5.51
CA ILE A 95 4.80 3.64 4.81
C ILE A 95 3.94 2.88 5.81
N VAL A 96 2.65 2.74 5.49
CA VAL A 96 1.73 1.90 6.26
C VAL A 96 1.54 0.57 5.53
N LEU A 97 1.83 -0.53 6.23
CA LEU A 97 1.67 -1.89 5.72
C LEU A 97 0.51 -2.61 6.40
N ASN A 98 -0.17 -3.47 5.64
CA ASN A 98 -1.12 -4.45 6.16
C ASN A 98 -0.99 -5.79 5.42
N THR A 99 -1.79 -6.79 5.80
CA THR A 99 -1.83 -8.12 5.14
C THR A 99 -3.23 -8.44 4.65
N PRO A 100 -3.68 -7.87 3.51
CA PRO A 100 -5.09 -7.84 3.12
C PRO A 100 -5.68 -9.19 2.70
N GLY A 101 -4.86 -10.23 2.53
CA GLY A 101 -5.27 -11.58 2.11
C GLY A 101 -5.13 -12.66 3.18
N ALA A 102 -4.28 -12.43 4.18
CA ALA A 102 -3.76 -13.47 5.06
C ALA A 102 -4.83 -14.12 5.96
N ASN A 103 -5.88 -13.40 6.36
CA ASN A 103 -6.97 -13.90 7.20
C ASN A 103 -8.25 -14.25 6.43
N THR A 104 -8.25 -14.22 5.08
CA THR A 104 -9.46 -14.40 4.27
C THR A 104 -10.22 -15.68 4.60
N LEU A 105 -9.51 -16.81 4.73
CA LEU A 105 -10.14 -18.10 5.05
C LEU A 105 -10.68 -18.12 6.47
N ALA A 106 -9.91 -17.65 7.44
CA ALA A 106 -10.32 -17.60 8.85
C ALA A 106 -11.63 -16.78 9.02
N ALA A 107 -11.69 -15.58 8.46
CA ALA A 107 -12.88 -14.74 8.52
C ALA A 107 -14.09 -15.36 7.79
N THR A 108 -13.84 -16.05 6.67
CA THR A 108 -14.89 -16.79 5.95
C THR A 108 -15.47 -17.91 6.81
N GLU A 109 -14.63 -18.71 7.44
CA GLU A 109 -15.06 -19.83 8.31
C GLU A 109 -15.75 -19.32 9.56
N HIS A 110 -15.24 -18.25 10.16
CA HIS A 110 -15.86 -17.61 11.32
C HIS A 110 -17.24 -17.04 11.01
N THR A 111 -17.44 -16.48 9.80
CA THR A 111 -18.77 -16.06 9.33
C THR A 111 -19.77 -17.21 9.37
N PHE A 112 -19.40 -18.41 8.90
CA PHE A 112 -20.27 -19.59 8.96
C PHE A 112 -20.41 -20.14 10.38
N ALA A 113 -19.36 -20.11 11.19
CA ALA A 113 -19.42 -20.52 12.59
C ALA A 113 -20.47 -19.70 13.36
N LEU A 114 -20.46 -18.37 13.21
CA LEU A 114 -21.42 -17.47 13.82
C LEU A 114 -22.83 -17.65 13.24
N LEU A 115 -22.96 -17.69 11.91
CA LEU A 115 -24.25 -17.89 11.24
C LEU A 115 -24.92 -19.19 11.69
N LEU A 116 -24.20 -20.30 11.69
CA LEU A 116 -24.71 -21.60 12.12
C LEU A 116 -25.03 -21.62 13.61
N SER A 117 -24.19 -20.98 14.44
CA SER A 117 -24.43 -20.84 15.87
C SER A 117 -25.72 -20.08 16.17
N ALA A 118 -25.97 -18.99 15.45
CA ALA A 118 -27.20 -18.21 15.58
C ALA A 118 -28.46 -18.98 15.11
N LEU A 119 -28.37 -19.64 13.95
CA LEU A 119 -29.50 -20.41 13.39
C LEU A 119 -29.84 -21.68 14.17
N ARG A 120 -28.86 -22.28 14.84
CA ARG A 120 -29.01 -23.56 15.55
C ARG A 120 -28.96 -23.40 17.06
N HIS A 121 -28.92 -22.19 17.61
CA HIS A 121 -28.89 -21.87 19.04
C HIS A 121 -27.74 -22.58 19.78
N VAL A 122 -26.57 -22.75 19.14
CA VAL A 122 -25.46 -23.57 19.66
C VAL A 122 -24.96 -23.09 21.02
N PRO A 123 -24.68 -21.76 21.23
CA PRO A 123 -24.21 -21.30 22.53
C PRO A 123 -25.23 -21.52 23.66
N GLN A 124 -26.52 -21.24 23.40
CA GLN A 124 -27.57 -21.38 24.37
C GLN A 124 -27.84 -22.86 24.72
N ALA A 125 -27.84 -23.73 23.71
CA ALA A 125 -28.00 -25.17 23.91
C ALA A 125 -26.79 -25.75 24.69
N HIS A 126 -25.56 -25.33 24.38
CA HIS A 126 -24.38 -25.71 25.13
C HIS A 126 -24.45 -25.27 26.60
N ALA A 127 -24.81 -24.01 26.85
CA ALA A 127 -24.97 -23.49 28.21
C ALA A 127 -26.07 -24.27 29.01
N ASN A 128 -27.19 -24.65 28.36
CA ASN A 128 -28.21 -25.47 28.97
C ASN A 128 -27.66 -26.84 29.41
N VAL A 129 -26.95 -27.54 28.53
CA VAL A 129 -26.38 -28.86 28.87
C VAL A 129 -25.29 -28.74 29.93
N HIS A 130 -24.44 -27.72 29.82
CA HIS A 130 -23.35 -27.47 30.79
C HIS A 130 -23.91 -27.15 32.19
N GLY A 131 -25.08 -26.47 32.24
CA GLY A 131 -25.82 -26.23 33.47
C GLY A 131 -26.67 -27.41 33.98
N GLY A 132 -26.50 -28.62 33.40
CA GLY A 132 -27.21 -29.84 33.81
C GLY A 132 -28.63 -30.01 33.21
N GLY A 133 -29.05 -29.11 32.30
CA GLY A 133 -30.31 -29.22 31.58
C GLY A 133 -30.26 -30.17 30.38
N TRP A 134 -31.44 -30.67 29.94
CA TRP A 134 -31.58 -31.52 28.76
C TRP A 134 -32.82 -31.15 27.94
N ASN A 135 -33.08 -29.85 27.80
CA ASN A 135 -34.26 -29.35 27.09
C ASN A 135 -33.98 -29.23 25.58
N ARG A 136 -34.84 -29.84 24.75
CA ARG A 136 -34.69 -29.80 23.29
C ARG A 136 -35.58 -28.75 22.62
N LYS A 137 -36.81 -28.56 23.16
CA LYS A 137 -37.84 -27.74 22.55
C LYS A 137 -37.44 -26.26 22.30
N PRO A 138 -36.74 -25.58 23.20
CA PRO A 138 -36.33 -24.18 22.98
C PRO A 138 -35.30 -23.98 21.86
N PHE A 139 -34.62 -25.05 21.42
CA PHE A 139 -33.48 -24.98 20.50
C PHE A 139 -33.79 -25.55 19.10
N ILE A 140 -35.08 -25.47 18.68
CA ILE A 140 -35.47 -25.80 17.31
C ILE A 140 -34.90 -24.71 16.38
N GLY A 141 -33.95 -25.07 15.51
CA GLY A 141 -33.26 -24.17 14.62
C GLY A 141 -33.72 -24.21 13.17
N HIS A 142 -32.94 -23.60 12.29
CA HIS A 142 -33.21 -23.48 10.86
C HIS A 142 -32.00 -23.98 10.04
N GLU A 143 -32.31 -24.54 8.86
CA GLU A 143 -31.33 -24.99 7.86
C GLU A 143 -30.98 -23.85 6.90
N LEU A 144 -29.80 -23.95 6.24
CA LEU A 144 -29.36 -23.01 5.21
C LEU A 144 -29.92 -23.34 3.83
N GLN A 145 -30.14 -24.63 3.54
CA GLN A 145 -30.58 -25.10 2.22
C GLN A 145 -31.85 -24.38 1.75
N GLY A 146 -31.83 -23.93 0.50
CA GLY A 146 -32.96 -23.24 -0.14
C GLY A 146 -33.17 -21.79 0.29
N LYS A 147 -32.35 -21.25 1.22
CA LYS A 147 -32.44 -19.86 1.64
C LYS A 147 -31.63 -18.93 0.71
N VAL A 148 -32.04 -17.66 0.67
CA VAL A 148 -31.36 -16.61 -0.04
C VAL A 148 -30.35 -15.94 0.91
N LEU A 149 -29.07 -15.98 0.53
CA LEU A 149 -28.00 -15.21 1.17
C LEU A 149 -27.73 -13.93 0.38
N GLY A 150 -27.89 -12.79 1.02
CA GLY A 150 -27.47 -11.47 0.55
C GLY A 150 -26.07 -11.14 1.05
N ILE A 151 -25.13 -10.93 0.15
CA ILE A 151 -23.76 -10.53 0.47
C ILE A 151 -23.56 -9.05 0.15
N ILE A 152 -23.22 -8.25 1.14
CA ILE A 152 -22.85 -6.85 0.96
C ILE A 152 -21.31 -6.77 0.95
N GLY A 153 -20.76 -6.54 -0.25
CA GLY A 153 -19.32 -6.59 -0.53
C GLY A 153 -18.84 -7.96 -1.04
N LEU A 154 -18.62 -8.09 -2.35
CA LEU A 154 -18.19 -9.34 -3.01
C LEU A 154 -16.66 -9.36 -3.26
N GLY A 155 -15.90 -8.84 -2.28
CA GLY A 155 -14.45 -8.85 -2.26
C GLY A 155 -13.84 -10.23 -1.96
N ARG A 156 -12.64 -10.27 -1.38
CA ARG A 156 -11.95 -11.54 -1.06
C ARG A 156 -12.76 -12.44 -0.13
N ILE A 157 -13.25 -11.91 0.99
CA ILE A 157 -14.03 -12.69 1.98
C ILE A 157 -15.42 -13.00 1.42
N GLY A 158 -16.15 -12.00 0.91
CA GLY A 158 -17.50 -12.19 0.38
C GLY A 158 -17.58 -13.22 -0.74
N SER A 159 -16.59 -13.26 -1.65
CA SER A 159 -16.52 -14.30 -2.70
C SER A 159 -16.30 -15.71 -2.13
N ASN A 160 -15.51 -15.84 -1.08
CA ASN A 160 -15.28 -17.11 -0.38
C ASN A 160 -16.52 -17.56 0.41
N VAL A 161 -17.25 -16.63 1.01
CA VAL A 161 -18.55 -16.88 1.66
C VAL A 161 -19.58 -17.32 0.62
N ALA A 162 -19.67 -16.64 -0.53
CA ALA A 162 -20.57 -17.00 -1.62
C ALA A 162 -20.37 -18.44 -2.09
N SER A 163 -19.13 -18.82 -2.38
CA SER A 163 -18.79 -20.18 -2.82
C SER A 163 -19.22 -21.26 -1.83
N ARG A 164 -19.01 -21.03 -0.53
CA ARG A 164 -19.39 -21.99 0.53
C ARG A 164 -20.90 -22.01 0.76
N ALA A 165 -21.57 -20.86 0.65
CA ALA A 165 -23.04 -20.78 0.75
C ALA A 165 -23.72 -21.57 -0.37
N ILE A 166 -23.22 -21.50 -1.59
CA ILE A 166 -23.70 -22.30 -2.72
C ILE A 166 -23.55 -23.81 -2.40
N ALA A 167 -22.42 -24.22 -1.81
CA ALA A 167 -22.22 -25.61 -1.39
C ALA A 167 -23.17 -26.05 -0.27
N PHE A 168 -23.68 -25.12 0.57
CA PHE A 168 -24.79 -25.36 1.51
C PHE A 168 -26.16 -25.36 0.86
N GLY A 169 -26.27 -25.23 -0.46
CA GLY A 169 -27.53 -25.20 -1.21
C GLY A 169 -28.30 -23.89 -1.09
N MET A 170 -27.62 -22.79 -0.78
CA MET A 170 -28.22 -21.44 -0.76
C MET A 170 -28.22 -20.81 -2.15
N THR A 171 -29.20 -19.94 -2.41
CA THR A 171 -29.13 -18.98 -3.53
C THR A 171 -28.39 -17.73 -3.06
N VAL A 172 -27.39 -17.26 -3.83
CA VAL A 172 -26.58 -16.10 -3.43
C VAL A 172 -26.89 -14.91 -4.31
N ILE A 173 -27.23 -13.79 -3.69
CA ILE A 173 -27.32 -12.45 -4.31
C ILE A 173 -26.31 -11.53 -3.65
N ALA A 174 -25.78 -10.55 -4.37
CA ALA A 174 -24.78 -9.63 -3.80
C ALA A 174 -25.02 -8.18 -4.23
N HIS A 175 -24.62 -7.28 -3.35
CA HIS A 175 -24.47 -5.86 -3.65
C HIS A 175 -22.99 -5.47 -3.53
N ASP A 176 -22.39 -5.07 -4.66
CA ASP A 176 -21.04 -4.53 -4.72
C ASP A 176 -20.93 -3.60 -5.94
N PRO A 177 -20.80 -2.28 -5.74
CA PRO A 177 -20.74 -1.32 -6.84
C PRO A 177 -19.44 -1.32 -7.64
N TYR A 178 -18.40 -2.01 -7.17
CA TYR A 178 -17.08 -2.00 -7.76
C TYR A 178 -16.73 -3.27 -8.53
N ILE A 179 -17.49 -4.35 -8.35
CA ILE A 179 -17.20 -5.62 -9.00
C ILE A 179 -17.77 -5.68 -10.42
N ALA A 180 -17.00 -6.21 -11.37
CA ALA A 180 -17.51 -6.46 -12.71
C ALA A 180 -18.59 -7.57 -12.72
N ALA A 181 -19.66 -7.37 -13.47
CA ALA A 181 -20.76 -8.34 -13.57
C ALA A 181 -20.31 -9.71 -14.09
N SER A 182 -19.26 -9.76 -14.94
CA SER A 182 -18.65 -11.02 -15.41
C SER A 182 -18.06 -11.84 -14.27
N ARG A 183 -17.39 -11.17 -13.28
CA ARG A 183 -16.80 -11.83 -12.12
C ARG A 183 -17.88 -12.40 -11.18
N ALA A 184 -18.95 -11.67 -10.93
CA ALA A 184 -20.06 -12.18 -10.13
C ALA A 184 -20.74 -13.40 -10.79
N ARG A 185 -20.99 -13.33 -12.10
CA ARG A 185 -21.50 -14.49 -12.88
C ARG A 185 -20.59 -15.71 -12.80
N ALA A 186 -19.28 -15.52 -12.87
CA ALA A 186 -18.31 -16.63 -12.73
C ALA A 186 -18.36 -17.30 -11.34
N LEU A 187 -18.87 -16.59 -10.32
CA LEU A 187 -19.09 -17.11 -8.98
C LEU A 187 -20.51 -17.67 -8.79
N ASN A 188 -21.36 -17.68 -9.82
CA ASN A 188 -22.80 -18.00 -9.75
C ASN A 188 -23.56 -17.11 -8.75
N VAL A 189 -23.24 -15.82 -8.72
CA VAL A 189 -23.86 -14.80 -7.85
C VAL A 189 -24.62 -13.79 -8.70
N GLU A 190 -25.87 -13.50 -8.34
CA GLU A 190 -26.69 -12.44 -8.92
C GLU A 190 -26.34 -11.09 -8.27
N LEU A 191 -25.94 -10.08 -9.09
CA LEU A 191 -25.76 -8.71 -8.59
C LEU A 191 -27.09 -7.96 -8.57
N VAL A 192 -27.40 -7.32 -7.43
CA VAL A 192 -28.62 -6.56 -7.22
C VAL A 192 -28.34 -5.23 -6.51
N GLY A 193 -29.29 -4.30 -6.54
CA GLY A 193 -29.27 -3.10 -5.71
C GLY A 193 -29.38 -3.44 -4.22
N LEU A 194 -28.89 -2.54 -3.35
CA LEU A 194 -28.90 -2.77 -1.90
C LEU A 194 -30.29 -3.02 -1.36
N ASP A 195 -31.27 -2.19 -1.70
CA ASP A 195 -32.65 -2.32 -1.22
C ASP A 195 -33.25 -3.67 -1.62
N VAL A 196 -33.09 -4.09 -2.88
CA VAL A 196 -33.55 -5.38 -3.39
C VAL A 196 -32.88 -6.54 -2.64
N LEU A 197 -31.59 -6.41 -2.29
CA LEU A 197 -30.91 -7.42 -1.48
C LEU A 197 -31.53 -7.52 -0.09
N LEU A 198 -31.75 -6.39 0.57
CA LEU A 198 -32.33 -6.35 1.92
C LEU A 198 -33.74 -6.95 1.98
N GLU A 199 -34.59 -6.71 0.97
CA GLU A 199 -35.93 -7.25 0.86
C GLU A 199 -35.96 -8.76 0.56
N ARG A 200 -35.05 -9.27 -0.27
CA ARG A 200 -35.03 -10.65 -0.73
C ARG A 200 -34.31 -11.62 0.19
N ALA A 201 -33.28 -11.15 0.88
CA ALA A 201 -32.38 -12.02 1.63
C ALA A 201 -32.98 -12.49 2.96
N GLN A 202 -32.82 -13.79 3.25
CA GLN A 202 -33.15 -14.41 4.56
C GLN A 202 -31.91 -14.46 5.46
N VAL A 203 -30.71 -14.39 4.89
CA VAL A 203 -29.46 -14.20 5.58
C VAL A 203 -28.71 -13.04 4.91
N ILE A 204 -28.24 -12.08 5.67
CA ILE A 204 -27.48 -10.93 5.16
C ILE A 204 -26.10 -10.96 5.82
N SER A 205 -25.04 -10.94 5.02
CA SER A 205 -23.67 -10.99 5.52
C SER A 205 -22.85 -9.81 4.99
N LEU A 206 -22.20 -9.09 5.91
CA LEU A 206 -21.46 -7.87 5.62
C LEU A 206 -19.97 -8.18 5.44
N HIS A 207 -19.40 -7.74 4.30
CA HIS A 207 -17.99 -7.94 3.94
C HIS A 207 -17.39 -6.70 3.28
N VAL A 208 -17.82 -5.51 3.71
CA VAL A 208 -17.34 -4.21 3.25
C VAL A 208 -16.32 -3.60 4.19
N PRO A 209 -15.35 -2.80 3.70
CA PRO A 209 -14.50 -1.99 4.56
C PRO A 209 -15.31 -0.86 5.20
N LEU A 210 -14.79 -0.27 6.28
CA LEU A 210 -15.34 0.95 6.84
C LEU A 210 -14.86 2.16 6.03
N SER A 211 -15.79 2.91 5.49
CA SER A 211 -15.57 4.14 4.73
C SER A 211 -16.67 5.15 5.03
N ALA A 212 -16.59 6.36 4.47
CA ALA A 212 -17.66 7.34 4.58
C ALA A 212 -18.99 6.83 4.00
N GLN A 213 -18.95 5.96 2.97
CA GLN A 213 -20.13 5.41 2.32
C GLN A 213 -20.73 4.21 3.05
N THR A 214 -19.91 3.47 3.82
CA THR A 214 -20.35 2.23 4.50
C THR A 214 -20.60 2.41 5.99
N ARG A 215 -20.16 3.52 6.57
CA ARG A 215 -20.44 3.85 7.97
C ARG A 215 -21.95 4.02 8.19
N GLY A 216 -22.52 3.23 9.10
CA GLY A 216 -23.94 3.25 9.41
C GLY A 216 -24.84 2.88 8.22
N MET A 217 -24.32 2.16 7.21
CA MET A 217 -25.15 1.78 6.06
C MET A 217 -26.30 0.83 6.42
N ILE A 218 -26.18 0.10 7.52
CA ILE A 218 -27.27 -0.67 8.13
C ILE A 218 -27.88 0.19 9.25
N ASP A 219 -28.68 1.14 8.85
CA ASP A 219 -29.43 2.07 9.67
C ASP A 219 -30.89 1.61 9.89
N THR A 220 -31.71 2.44 10.54
CA THR A 220 -33.14 2.18 10.77
C THR A 220 -33.87 1.91 9.45
N ARG A 221 -33.57 2.64 8.36
CA ARG A 221 -34.19 2.44 7.06
C ARG A 221 -33.81 1.06 6.48
N ALA A 222 -32.52 0.73 6.47
CA ALA A 222 -32.04 -0.55 5.98
C ALA A 222 -32.64 -1.72 6.77
N LEU A 223 -32.68 -1.62 8.09
CA LEU A 223 -33.33 -2.62 8.97
C LEU A 223 -34.82 -2.76 8.68
N SER A 224 -35.55 -1.67 8.36
CA SER A 224 -36.96 -1.71 8.03
C SER A 224 -37.27 -2.47 6.75
N LEU A 225 -36.34 -2.45 5.76
CA LEU A 225 -36.46 -3.18 4.49
C LEU A 225 -36.18 -4.68 4.64
N MET A 226 -35.44 -5.09 5.67
CA MET A 226 -35.14 -6.50 5.90
C MET A 226 -36.39 -7.28 6.23
N ARG A 227 -36.39 -8.57 5.91
CA ARG A 227 -37.42 -9.51 6.29
C ARG A 227 -37.45 -9.67 7.82
N GLU A 228 -38.62 -9.94 8.36
CA GLU A 228 -38.79 -10.22 9.82
C GLU A 228 -38.10 -11.52 10.24
N ASP A 229 -37.94 -12.47 9.32
CA ASP A 229 -37.23 -13.72 9.53
C ASP A 229 -35.76 -13.66 9.13
N ALA A 230 -35.23 -12.49 8.82
CA ALA A 230 -33.82 -12.34 8.40
C ALA A 230 -32.84 -12.58 9.54
N VAL A 231 -31.65 -13.07 9.18
CA VAL A 231 -30.48 -13.17 10.05
C VAL A 231 -29.40 -12.23 9.52
N LEU A 232 -28.89 -11.34 10.37
CA LEU A 232 -27.82 -10.41 10.04
C LEU A 232 -26.49 -10.91 10.59
N VAL A 233 -25.46 -10.98 9.74
CA VAL A 233 -24.10 -11.42 10.11
C VAL A 233 -23.11 -10.29 9.84
N ASN A 234 -22.30 -9.93 10.84
CA ASN A 234 -21.25 -8.94 10.70
C ASN A 234 -19.91 -9.44 11.27
N CYS A 235 -19.02 -9.86 10.38
CA CYS A 235 -17.60 -10.15 10.65
C CYS A 235 -16.69 -9.15 9.91
N ALA A 236 -17.20 -7.97 9.54
CA ALA A 236 -16.46 -6.94 8.79
C ALA A 236 -15.97 -5.82 9.70
N ARG A 237 -16.80 -4.79 9.94
CA ARG A 237 -16.53 -3.67 10.86
C ARG A 237 -17.78 -3.30 11.63
N GLY A 238 -17.63 -3.04 12.93
CA GLY A 238 -18.77 -2.72 13.80
C GLY A 238 -19.55 -1.50 13.33
N ALA A 239 -18.86 -0.41 13.03
CA ALA A 239 -19.46 0.86 12.62
C ALA A 239 -20.14 0.85 11.22
N VAL A 240 -20.20 -0.29 10.53
CA VAL A 240 -21.06 -0.48 9.34
C VAL A 240 -22.54 -0.55 9.73
N ILE A 241 -22.81 -0.97 10.97
CA ILE A 241 -24.14 -1.03 11.55
C ILE A 241 -24.32 0.13 12.52
N ASP A 242 -25.47 0.80 12.47
CA ASP A 242 -25.95 1.67 13.53
C ASP A 242 -26.41 0.81 14.70
N ALA A 243 -25.66 0.82 15.79
CA ALA A 243 -25.91 -0.06 16.93
C ALA A 243 -27.23 0.28 17.66
N ASP A 244 -27.58 1.56 17.77
CA ASP A 244 -28.83 2.01 18.41
C ASP A 244 -30.04 1.57 17.57
N ALA A 245 -29.96 1.74 16.25
CA ALA A 245 -30.99 1.27 15.32
C ALA A 245 -31.17 -0.25 15.39
N LEU A 246 -30.07 -1.02 15.51
CA LEU A 246 -30.14 -2.48 15.61
C LEU A 246 -30.75 -2.94 16.93
N VAL A 247 -30.42 -2.30 18.08
CA VAL A 247 -31.08 -2.56 19.37
C VAL A 247 -32.60 -2.35 19.25
N GLY A 248 -33.00 -1.16 18.74
CA GLY A 248 -34.45 -0.87 18.56
C GLY A 248 -35.16 -1.85 17.65
N ALA A 249 -34.51 -2.31 16.58
CA ALA A 249 -35.08 -3.33 15.68
C ALA A 249 -35.28 -4.70 16.38
N LEU A 250 -34.31 -5.13 17.19
CA LEU A 250 -34.40 -6.37 17.96
C LEU A 250 -35.49 -6.30 19.04
N GLU A 251 -35.61 -5.19 19.75
CA GLU A 251 -36.65 -4.95 20.73
C GLU A 251 -38.06 -4.94 20.10
N ALA A 252 -38.17 -4.40 18.88
CA ALA A 252 -39.40 -4.44 18.09
C ALA A 252 -39.72 -5.82 17.50
N GLY A 253 -38.89 -6.83 17.75
CA GLY A 253 -39.08 -8.18 17.21
C GLY A 253 -38.67 -8.34 15.75
N LYS A 254 -38.11 -7.32 15.13
CA LYS A 254 -37.54 -7.37 13.78
C LYS A 254 -36.25 -8.19 13.84
N LEU A 255 -35.99 -8.98 12.83
CA LEU A 255 -34.90 -9.94 12.73
C LEU A 255 -35.08 -11.20 13.62
N ARG A 256 -34.74 -12.32 13.02
CA ARG A 256 -34.73 -13.62 13.72
C ARG A 256 -33.56 -13.74 14.67
N ALA A 257 -32.38 -13.39 14.20
CA ALA A 257 -31.11 -13.44 14.96
C ALA A 257 -30.07 -12.48 14.37
N VAL A 258 -29.12 -12.14 15.18
CA VAL A 258 -27.95 -11.36 14.78
C VAL A 258 -26.68 -12.12 15.21
N ALA A 259 -25.68 -12.14 14.35
CA ALA A 259 -24.39 -12.79 14.57
C ALA A 259 -23.27 -11.76 14.33
N ILE A 260 -22.60 -11.32 15.37
CA ILE A 260 -21.59 -10.25 15.29
C ILE A 260 -20.27 -10.66 15.90
N ASP A 261 -19.20 -10.37 15.16
CA ASP A 261 -17.82 -10.52 15.65
C ASP A 261 -17.22 -9.16 16.05
N VAL A 262 -17.87 -8.08 15.62
CA VAL A 262 -17.36 -6.71 15.73
C VAL A 262 -18.44 -5.73 16.17
N VAL A 263 -18.03 -4.72 16.95
CA VAL A 263 -18.89 -3.61 17.39
C VAL A 263 -18.18 -2.27 17.14
N PRO A 264 -18.93 -1.12 17.11
CA PRO A 264 -18.32 0.19 16.88
C PRO A 264 -17.16 0.56 17.80
N GLU A 265 -17.24 0.16 19.07
CA GLU A 265 -16.20 0.37 20.08
C GLU A 265 -15.83 -0.96 20.72
N GLU A 266 -14.56 -1.31 20.70
CA GLU A 266 -13.99 -2.58 21.17
C GLU A 266 -12.91 -2.34 22.24
N PRO A 267 -13.11 -2.75 23.51
CA PRO A 267 -14.33 -3.35 24.07
C PRO A 267 -15.49 -2.33 24.19
N PRO A 268 -16.77 -2.80 24.16
CA PRO A 268 -17.92 -1.93 24.24
C PRO A 268 -18.03 -1.29 25.63
N PRO A 269 -18.24 0.04 25.71
CA PRO A 269 -18.48 0.71 26.99
C PRO A 269 -19.71 0.17 27.70
N PRO A 270 -19.69 0.05 29.05
CA PRO A 270 -20.85 -0.35 29.83
C PRO A 270 -22.05 0.56 29.55
N GLY A 271 -23.22 -0.06 29.29
CA GLY A 271 -24.48 0.66 29.00
C GLY A 271 -24.62 1.20 27.59
N SER A 272 -23.60 1.06 26.72
CA SER A 272 -23.70 1.42 25.31
C SER A 272 -24.64 0.49 24.55
N ALA A 273 -25.14 0.91 23.38
CA ALA A 273 -25.91 0.05 22.48
C ALA A 273 -25.14 -1.22 22.11
N SER A 274 -23.83 -1.12 21.90
CA SER A 274 -22.96 -2.28 21.65
C SER A 274 -22.97 -3.28 22.80
N ALA A 275 -22.93 -2.82 24.05
CA ALA A 275 -23.02 -3.68 25.23
C ALA A 275 -24.42 -4.33 25.37
N GLN A 276 -25.49 -3.59 25.03
CA GLN A 276 -26.84 -4.13 24.99
C GLN A 276 -27.01 -5.23 23.94
N LEU A 277 -26.46 -5.02 22.73
CA LEU A 277 -26.45 -6.04 21.67
C LEU A 277 -25.78 -7.34 22.14
N MET A 278 -24.62 -7.26 22.78
CA MET A 278 -23.89 -8.45 23.27
C MET A 278 -24.64 -9.24 24.34
N GLN A 279 -25.58 -8.61 25.04
CA GLN A 279 -26.41 -9.24 26.09
C GLN A 279 -27.79 -9.70 25.57
N HIS A 280 -28.14 -9.33 24.34
CA HIS A 280 -29.47 -9.64 23.80
C HIS A 280 -29.60 -11.13 23.44
N GLU A 281 -30.68 -11.79 23.82
CA GLU A 281 -30.93 -13.23 23.64
C GLU A 281 -30.84 -13.73 22.19
N ARG A 282 -31.19 -12.87 21.21
CA ARG A 282 -31.13 -13.18 19.76
C ARG A 282 -29.78 -12.87 19.14
N VAL A 283 -28.80 -12.44 19.91
CA VAL A 283 -27.45 -12.10 19.42
C VAL A 283 -26.45 -13.17 19.82
N VAL A 284 -25.70 -13.65 18.84
CA VAL A 284 -24.49 -14.46 19.05
C VAL A 284 -23.31 -13.56 18.74
N SER A 285 -22.42 -13.35 19.72
CA SER A 285 -21.28 -12.45 19.58
C SER A 285 -19.96 -13.12 19.93
N THR A 286 -18.87 -12.65 19.30
CA THR A 286 -17.48 -13.01 19.60
C THR A 286 -16.62 -11.76 19.65
N PRO A 287 -15.49 -11.78 20.42
CA PRO A 287 -14.66 -10.59 20.62
C PRO A 287 -13.61 -10.42 19.50
N HIS A 288 -14.08 -10.14 18.27
CA HIS A 288 -13.27 -9.88 17.07
C HIS A 288 -12.28 -11.02 16.75
N LEU A 289 -12.80 -12.23 16.60
CA LEU A 289 -12.03 -13.46 16.35
C LEU A 289 -11.88 -13.83 14.87
N GLY A 290 -12.48 -13.09 13.94
CA GLY A 290 -12.50 -13.45 12.51
C GLY A 290 -11.14 -13.74 11.88
N GLY A 291 -10.05 -13.15 12.40
CA GLY A 291 -8.68 -13.43 11.96
C GLY A 291 -7.84 -14.25 12.95
N SER A 292 -8.44 -14.71 14.05
CA SER A 292 -7.71 -15.31 15.18
C SER A 292 -7.62 -16.84 15.07
N THR A 293 -6.91 -17.33 14.05
CA THR A 293 -6.53 -18.73 13.91
C THR A 293 -5.01 -18.85 13.85
N PHE A 294 -4.44 -19.97 14.26
CA PHE A 294 -2.99 -20.21 14.22
C PHE A 294 -2.44 -20.00 12.80
N GLU A 295 -3.12 -20.52 11.79
CA GLU A 295 -2.71 -20.44 10.39
C GLU A 295 -2.80 -19.00 9.83
N ALA A 296 -3.81 -18.25 10.24
CA ALA A 296 -3.93 -16.84 9.82
C ALA A 296 -2.86 -15.97 10.48
N LEU A 297 -2.62 -16.16 11.78
CA LEU A 297 -1.58 -15.43 12.52
C LEU A 297 -0.19 -15.70 11.96
N GLU A 298 0.10 -16.96 11.61
CA GLU A 298 1.35 -17.33 10.95
C GLU A 298 1.52 -16.63 9.60
N ARG A 299 0.51 -16.75 8.70
CA ARG A 299 0.57 -16.10 7.39
C ARG A 299 0.73 -14.58 7.51
N ILE A 300 -0.03 -13.95 8.42
CA ILE A 300 0.08 -12.51 8.69
C ILE A 300 1.51 -12.16 9.10
N ALA A 301 2.10 -12.92 10.02
CA ALA A 301 3.42 -12.61 10.54
C ALA A 301 4.52 -12.77 9.48
N LEU A 302 4.47 -13.84 8.69
CA LEU A 302 5.46 -14.10 7.63
C LEU A 302 5.37 -13.06 6.50
N GLU A 303 4.14 -12.76 6.01
CA GLU A 303 3.93 -11.76 4.96
C GLU A 303 4.37 -10.36 5.44
N LEU A 304 3.92 -9.95 6.63
CA LEU A 304 4.22 -8.63 7.16
C LEU A 304 5.71 -8.43 7.46
N ALA A 305 6.36 -9.41 8.09
CA ALA A 305 7.80 -9.35 8.37
C ALA A 305 8.61 -9.24 7.08
N SER A 306 8.24 -10.01 6.05
CA SER A 306 8.88 -9.94 4.73
C SER A 306 8.72 -8.56 4.09
N ASP A 307 7.54 -7.96 4.19
CA ASP A 307 7.29 -6.63 3.65
C ASP A 307 8.01 -5.53 4.46
N VAL A 308 8.10 -5.64 5.80
CA VAL A 308 8.91 -4.74 6.63
C VAL A 308 10.39 -4.79 6.22
N VAL A 309 10.95 -5.99 6.05
CA VAL A 309 12.34 -6.17 5.59
C VAL A 309 12.55 -5.52 4.22
N ARG A 310 11.60 -5.67 3.30
CA ARG A 310 11.66 -5.03 1.97
C ARG A 310 11.70 -3.51 2.08
N VAL A 311 10.80 -2.92 2.86
CA VAL A 311 10.74 -1.45 3.05
C VAL A 311 12.02 -0.93 3.67
N LEU A 312 12.51 -1.55 4.75
CA LEU A 312 13.75 -1.14 5.43
C LEU A 312 15.00 -1.31 4.55
N GLY A 313 14.94 -2.22 3.57
CA GLY A 313 15.95 -2.41 2.52
C GLY A 313 15.73 -1.54 1.27
N GLY A 314 14.83 -0.57 1.30
CA GLY A 314 14.55 0.33 0.16
C GLY A 314 13.81 -0.34 -1.02
N ARG A 315 13.16 -1.49 -0.79
CA ARG A 315 12.44 -2.25 -1.83
C ARG A 315 10.93 -2.10 -1.66
N PRO A 316 10.15 -2.15 -2.74
CA PRO A 316 8.69 -2.08 -2.65
C PRO A 316 8.11 -3.28 -1.90
N ALA A 317 7.06 -3.03 -1.11
CA ALA A 317 6.30 -4.03 -0.35
C ALA A 317 4.89 -4.18 -0.92
N SER A 318 4.37 -5.41 -0.94
CA SER A 318 3.05 -5.71 -1.51
C SER A 318 1.87 -5.28 -0.64
N GLY A 319 2.07 -5.18 0.66
CA GLY A 319 1.07 -4.76 1.64
C GLY A 319 1.00 -3.25 1.89
N ALA A 320 1.62 -2.42 1.05
CA ALA A 320 1.60 -0.97 1.24
C ALA A 320 0.20 -0.37 0.99
N VAL A 321 -0.31 0.38 2.00
CA VAL A 321 -1.65 0.98 1.98
C VAL A 321 -1.64 2.38 1.39
N ASN A 322 -0.61 3.16 1.68
CA ASN A 322 -0.50 4.57 1.33
C ASN A 322 0.61 4.88 0.30
N VAL A 323 1.14 3.87 -0.38
CA VAL A 323 2.08 4.03 -1.49
C VAL A 323 1.36 3.75 -2.80
N PRO A 324 1.42 4.64 -3.80
CA PRO A 324 0.93 4.32 -5.13
C PRO A 324 1.72 3.14 -5.72
N MET A 325 1.02 2.07 -6.09
CA MET A 325 1.64 0.84 -6.59
C MET A 325 0.96 0.33 -7.86
N LEU A 326 1.76 -0.17 -8.78
CA LEU A 326 1.26 -0.93 -9.92
C LEU A 326 0.55 -2.20 -9.46
N GLN A 327 -0.60 -2.50 -10.06
CA GLN A 327 -1.40 -3.66 -9.66
C GLN A 327 -1.33 -4.80 -10.69
N GLY A 328 -1.48 -6.03 -10.19
CA GLY A 328 -1.62 -7.22 -11.05
C GLY A 328 -0.42 -7.46 -11.97
N GLY A 329 -0.71 -7.77 -13.24
CA GLY A 329 0.30 -8.07 -14.27
C GLY A 329 1.21 -6.88 -14.62
N ASP A 330 0.77 -5.65 -14.41
CA ASP A 330 1.56 -4.46 -14.71
C ASP A 330 2.79 -4.33 -13.79
N ALA A 331 2.69 -4.75 -12.54
CA ALA A 331 3.83 -4.75 -11.62
C ALA A 331 4.99 -5.62 -12.12
N GLN A 332 4.68 -6.78 -12.71
CA GLN A 332 5.69 -7.68 -13.28
C GLN A 332 6.22 -7.19 -14.64
N ARG A 333 5.34 -6.60 -15.45
CA ARG A 333 5.66 -6.18 -16.82
C ARG A 333 6.49 -4.89 -16.86
N VAL A 334 6.12 -3.89 -16.05
CA VAL A 334 6.71 -2.54 -16.14
C VAL A 334 7.20 -1.98 -14.80
N GLY A 335 7.28 -2.79 -13.75
CA GLY A 335 7.70 -2.34 -12.41
C GLY A 335 9.09 -1.69 -12.38
N ALA A 336 10.02 -2.15 -13.22
CA ALA A 336 11.36 -1.57 -13.32
C ALA A 336 11.37 -0.12 -13.85
N PHE A 337 10.31 0.29 -14.55
CA PHE A 337 10.17 1.68 -15.00
C PHE A 337 9.81 2.65 -13.85
N VAL A 338 9.27 2.17 -12.73
CA VAL A 338 9.08 3.00 -11.53
C VAL A 338 10.44 3.37 -10.92
N ASP A 339 11.39 2.42 -10.86
CA ASP A 339 12.77 2.71 -10.45
C ASP A 339 13.46 3.68 -11.43
N LEU A 340 13.28 3.49 -12.73
CA LEU A 340 13.77 4.43 -13.74
C LEU A 340 13.19 5.84 -13.54
N ALA A 341 11.89 5.98 -13.30
CA ALA A 341 11.25 7.28 -13.04
C ALA A 341 11.88 7.98 -11.82
N HIS A 342 12.17 7.23 -10.75
CA HIS A 342 12.88 7.74 -9.59
C HIS A 342 14.29 8.25 -9.94
N ARG A 343 15.06 7.49 -10.72
CA ARG A 343 16.42 7.88 -11.17
C ARG A 343 16.40 9.10 -12.07
N LEU A 344 15.43 9.18 -13.01
CA LEU A 344 15.24 10.38 -13.82
C LEU A 344 14.87 11.60 -12.97
N GLY A 345 14.10 11.38 -11.89
CA GLY A 345 13.83 12.40 -10.89
C GLY A 345 15.08 12.92 -10.19
N ILE A 346 15.99 12.03 -9.80
CA ILE A 346 17.28 12.41 -9.20
C ILE A 346 18.16 13.20 -10.19
N LEU A 347 18.17 12.79 -11.47
CA LEU A 347 18.98 13.43 -12.51
C LEU A 347 18.50 14.84 -12.87
N LEU A 348 17.21 15.03 -12.96
CA LEU A 348 16.61 16.25 -13.50
C LEU A 348 17.13 17.52 -12.81
N PRO A 349 17.11 17.67 -11.46
CA PRO A 349 17.65 18.85 -10.78
C PRO A 349 19.17 18.97 -10.84
N GLN A 350 19.91 17.86 -10.95
CA GLN A 350 21.37 17.89 -11.03
C GLN A 350 21.87 18.37 -12.39
N LEU A 351 21.13 18.06 -13.45
CA LEU A 351 21.45 18.52 -14.80
C LEU A 351 20.94 19.94 -15.07
N PHE A 352 19.76 20.30 -14.55
CA PHE A 352 19.01 21.48 -14.96
C PHE A 352 18.45 22.29 -13.79
N ALA A 353 19.31 22.84 -12.96
CA ALA A 353 18.94 23.53 -11.71
C ALA A 353 17.88 24.66 -11.84
N GLU A 354 17.75 25.28 -13.01
CA GLU A 354 16.80 26.37 -13.24
C GLU A 354 15.39 25.91 -13.70
N GLY A 355 15.26 24.65 -14.18
CA GLY A 355 14.03 24.13 -14.80
C GLY A 355 12.94 23.64 -13.87
N LEU A 356 13.24 23.38 -12.56
CA LEU A 356 12.33 22.68 -11.66
C LEU A 356 11.27 23.55 -10.95
N ARG A 357 11.20 24.83 -11.24
CA ARG A 357 10.46 25.76 -10.38
C ARG A 357 8.93 25.66 -10.44
N HIS A 358 8.30 25.08 -11.51
CA HIS A 358 6.83 25.10 -11.62
C HIS A 358 6.20 23.82 -12.23
N GLU A 359 6.77 23.25 -13.25
CA GLU A 359 6.16 22.14 -13.98
C GLU A 359 7.21 21.10 -14.44
N ILE A 360 6.87 19.82 -14.24
CA ILE A 360 7.60 18.69 -14.78
C ILE A 360 6.64 17.93 -15.68
N ALA A 361 6.98 17.76 -16.96
CA ALA A 361 6.25 16.87 -17.84
C ALA A 361 6.77 15.44 -17.69
N LEU A 362 5.87 14.48 -17.55
CA LEU A 362 6.13 13.05 -17.54
C LEU A 362 5.39 12.42 -18.72
N VAL A 363 6.12 11.86 -19.67
CA VAL A 363 5.55 11.18 -20.83
C VAL A 363 5.77 9.67 -20.70
N LEU A 364 4.70 8.92 -20.73
CA LEU A 364 4.72 7.44 -20.70
C LEU A 364 4.46 6.93 -22.12
N LEU A 365 5.44 6.21 -22.70
CA LEU A 365 5.40 5.80 -24.11
C LEU A 365 5.39 4.27 -24.24
N GLY A 366 4.75 3.79 -25.30
CA GLY A 366 4.66 2.39 -25.66
C GLY A 366 3.76 1.59 -24.71
N GLU A 367 4.22 0.47 -24.19
CA GLU A 367 3.43 -0.40 -23.29
C GLU A 367 3.05 0.28 -21.95
N LEU A 368 3.59 1.47 -21.66
CA LEU A 368 3.25 2.26 -20.48
C LEU A 368 1.99 3.12 -20.68
N GLU A 369 1.49 3.29 -21.92
CA GLU A 369 0.35 4.17 -22.24
C GLU A 369 -0.90 3.84 -21.39
N GLY A 370 -1.23 2.54 -21.24
CA GLY A 370 -2.42 2.08 -20.51
C GLY A 370 -2.22 1.87 -19.01
N VAL A 371 -1.03 2.19 -18.47
CA VAL A 371 -0.69 1.91 -17.07
C VAL A 371 -1.03 3.09 -16.19
N ASP A 372 -1.38 2.82 -14.91
CA ASP A 372 -1.59 3.89 -13.93
C ASP A 372 -0.31 4.72 -13.76
N ALA A 373 -0.45 6.04 -13.88
CA ALA A 373 0.67 6.97 -13.83
C ALA A 373 1.11 7.34 -12.40
N GLU A 374 0.26 7.16 -11.40
CA GLU A 374 0.54 7.60 -10.02
C GLU A 374 1.85 7.03 -9.47
N PRO A 375 2.19 5.74 -9.64
CA PRO A 375 3.47 5.19 -9.18
C PRO A 375 4.70 5.86 -9.81
N PHE A 376 4.63 6.22 -11.10
CA PHE A 376 5.73 6.90 -11.80
C PHE A 376 5.87 8.34 -11.35
N VAL A 377 4.75 9.05 -11.16
CA VAL A 377 4.73 10.42 -10.62
C VAL A 377 5.32 10.46 -9.21
N ALA A 378 4.90 9.55 -8.33
CA ALA A 378 5.40 9.46 -6.96
C ALA A 378 6.91 9.16 -6.94
N ALA A 379 7.38 8.24 -7.77
CA ALA A 379 8.79 7.89 -7.88
C ALA A 379 9.65 9.05 -8.43
N LEU A 380 9.19 9.70 -9.51
CA LEU A 380 9.83 10.88 -10.10
C LEU A 380 10.00 12.00 -9.06
N LEU A 381 8.92 12.34 -8.36
CA LEU A 381 8.94 13.38 -7.34
C LEU A 381 9.80 12.99 -6.14
N ALA A 382 9.77 11.73 -5.71
CA ALA A 382 10.63 11.23 -4.63
C ALA A 382 12.12 11.34 -4.97
N GLY A 383 12.48 11.25 -6.24
CA GLY A 383 13.84 11.48 -6.72
C GLY A 383 14.20 12.97 -6.82
N ALA A 384 13.29 13.81 -7.33
CA ALA A 384 13.56 15.21 -7.65
C ALA A 384 13.54 16.13 -6.41
N LEU A 385 12.55 15.97 -5.54
CA LEU A 385 12.29 16.92 -4.46
C LEU A 385 13.34 16.96 -3.35
N PRO A 386 14.05 15.88 -2.96
CA PRO A 386 15.10 15.95 -1.93
C PRO A 386 16.22 16.97 -2.21
N GLN A 387 16.37 17.39 -3.47
CA GLN A 387 17.35 18.40 -3.86
C GLN A 387 16.82 19.84 -3.82
N ILE A 388 15.51 20.01 -3.57
CA ILE A 388 14.81 21.30 -3.56
C ILE A 388 14.18 21.63 -2.21
N THR A 389 14.11 20.69 -1.29
CA THR A 389 13.53 20.90 0.06
C THR A 389 14.33 20.11 1.09
N ASP A 390 14.45 20.65 2.31
CA ASP A 390 15.05 19.96 3.46
C ASP A 390 14.08 18.96 4.13
N ARG A 391 12.87 18.85 3.63
CA ARG A 391 11.87 17.91 4.17
C ARG A 391 12.23 16.48 3.77
N ARG A 392 11.88 15.53 4.62
CA ARG A 392 11.95 14.11 4.28
C ARG A 392 10.92 13.79 3.19
N VAL A 393 11.40 13.48 1.99
CA VAL A 393 10.56 13.10 0.85
C VAL A 393 10.66 11.59 0.61
N THR A 394 9.52 10.96 0.42
CA THR A 394 9.37 9.55 0.05
C THR A 394 8.29 9.42 -1.01
N MET A 395 8.15 8.25 -1.65
CA MET A 395 7.04 8.01 -2.60
C MET A 395 5.65 8.24 -1.99
N VAL A 396 5.53 8.18 -0.66
CA VAL A 396 4.27 8.34 0.07
C VAL A 396 3.81 9.80 0.10
N ASN A 397 4.72 10.73 0.39
CA ASN A 397 4.39 12.15 0.62
C ASN A 397 4.85 13.08 -0.52
N ALA A 398 5.57 12.57 -1.51
CA ALA A 398 6.17 13.38 -2.57
C ALA A 398 5.13 14.24 -3.31
N ALA A 399 3.97 13.69 -3.66
CA ALA A 399 2.91 14.41 -4.35
C ALA A 399 2.27 15.53 -3.49
N ALA A 400 2.17 15.33 -2.19
CA ALA A 400 1.67 16.35 -1.26
C ALA A 400 2.69 17.49 -1.10
N ILE A 401 3.97 17.15 -0.88
CA ILE A 401 5.07 18.13 -0.79
C ILE A 401 5.19 18.94 -2.08
N ALA A 402 5.16 18.28 -3.24
CA ALA A 402 5.21 18.96 -4.54
C ALA A 402 4.11 20.04 -4.67
N ARG A 403 2.89 19.70 -4.28
CA ARG A 403 1.74 20.62 -4.31
C ARG A 403 1.94 21.82 -3.39
N GLU A 404 2.48 21.60 -2.18
CA GLU A 404 2.74 22.67 -1.20
C GLU A 404 3.82 23.65 -1.68
N ILE A 405 4.87 23.17 -2.37
CA ILE A 405 5.95 24.01 -2.90
C ILE A 405 5.70 24.51 -4.32
N GLY A 406 4.51 24.23 -4.88
CA GLY A 406 4.10 24.73 -6.19
C GLY A 406 4.70 23.97 -7.39
N VAL A 407 5.20 22.75 -7.20
CA VAL A 407 5.66 21.86 -8.28
C VAL A 407 4.49 21.01 -8.77
N ARG A 408 4.22 21.02 -10.07
CA ARG A 408 3.17 20.23 -10.73
C ARG A 408 3.77 19.24 -11.71
N VAL A 409 3.30 18.00 -11.70
CA VAL A 409 3.62 17.01 -12.74
C VAL A 409 2.46 16.92 -13.71
N VAL A 410 2.75 17.12 -14.99
CA VAL A 410 1.79 16.95 -16.11
C VAL A 410 2.12 15.63 -16.80
N VAL A 411 1.16 14.71 -16.82
CA VAL A 411 1.32 13.40 -17.43
C VAL A 411 0.72 13.39 -18.82
N SER A 412 1.49 12.97 -19.80
CA SER A 412 1.01 12.63 -21.16
C SER A 412 1.35 11.18 -21.52
N ARG A 413 0.67 10.65 -22.52
CA ARG A 413 0.79 9.27 -22.96
C ARG A 413 0.89 9.21 -24.46
N GLU A 414 1.79 8.38 -24.97
CA GLU A 414 2.01 8.17 -26.39
C GLU A 414 2.19 6.68 -26.70
N SER A 415 1.62 6.21 -27.79
CA SER A 415 1.71 4.79 -28.18
C SER A 415 3.05 4.43 -28.82
N ASP A 416 3.74 5.39 -29.47
CA ASP A 416 5.01 5.16 -30.15
C ASP A 416 6.20 5.40 -29.23
N ALA A 417 6.98 4.37 -28.99
CA ALA A 417 8.24 4.41 -28.24
C ALA A 417 9.45 3.99 -29.09
N THR A 418 9.30 3.99 -30.43
CA THR A 418 10.36 3.54 -31.37
C THR A 418 11.68 4.31 -31.12
N PRO A 419 12.85 3.63 -31.06
CA PRO A 419 13.08 2.20 -31.37
C PRO A 419 12.86 1.23 -30.19
N PHE A 420 12.41 1.69 -29.04
CA PHE A 420 12.21 0.88 -27.83
C PHE A 420 10.75 0.37 -27.74
N ARG A 421 10.51 -0.62 -26.89
CA ARG A 421 9.14 -1.08 -26.57
C ARG A 421 8.42 -0.12 -25.66
N SER A 422 9.16 0.51 -24.75
CA SER A 422 8.63 1.47 -23.78
C SER A 422 9.72 2.43 -23.37
N THR A 423 9.36 3.69 -23.17
CA THR A 423 10.26 4.73 -22.64
C THR A 423 9.51 5.64 -21.66
N ILE A 424 10.25 6.27 -20.78
CA ILE A 424 9.80 7.41 -19.97
C ILE A 424 10.59 8.62 -20.41
N ALA A 425 9.89 9.70 -20.78
CA ALA A 425 10.50 10.99 -20.95
C ALA A 425 10.08 11.94 -19.80
N VAL A 426 11.04 12.67 -19.30
CA VAL A 426 10.84 13.70 -18.26
C VAL A 426 11.37 15.02 -18.80
N ALA A 427 10.57 16.08 -18.71
CA ALA A 427 10.99 17.39 -19.18
C ALA A 427 10.66 18.49 -18.15
N ALA A 428 11.53 19.49 -18.08
CA ALA A 428 11.35 20.70 -17.28
C ALA A 428 11.89 21.91 -18.04
N GLY A 429 11.02 22.88 -18.37
CA GLY A 429 11.36 23.96 -19.28
C GLY A 429 11.77 23.43 -20.66
N ASP A 430 12.93 23.86 -21.16
CA ASP A 430 13.46 23.46 -22.47
C ASP A 430 14.32 22.16 -22.39
N HIS A 431 14.40 21.54 -21.21
CA HIS A 431 15.23 20.37 -20.97
C HIS A 431 14.43 19.07 -20.94
N ARG A 432 15.00 18.01 -21.53
CA ARG A 432 14.37 16.68 -21.63
C ARG A 432 15.38 15.57 -21.39
N ILE A 433 14.95 14.55 -20.63
CA ILE A 433 15.68 13.30 -20.44
C ILE A 433 14.75 12.15 -20.81
N VAL A 434 15.25 11.20 -21.59
CA VAL A 434 14.51 9.96 -21.93
C VAL A 434 15.26 8.76 -21.40
N GLY A 435 14.53 7.85 -20.79
CA GLY A 435 15.06 6.58 -20.31
C GLY A 435 14.22 5.38 -20.74
N THR A 436 14.85 4.21 -20.76
CA THR A 436 14.21 2.92 -21.00
C THR A 436 14.75 1.85 -20.05
N VAL A 437 14.10 0.70 -20.01
CA VAL A 437 14.58 -0.46 -19.26
C VAL A 437 14.95 -1.55 -20.25
N LEU A 438 16.22 -1.93 -20.27
CA LEU A 438 16.77 -3.03 -21.06
C LEU A 438 17.00 -4.27 -20.18
N PRO A 439 17.31 -5.46 -20.75
CA PRO A 439 17.59 -6.67 -19.96
C PRO A 439 18.68 -6.51 -18.89
N HIS A 440 19.60 -5.57 -19.09
CA HIS A 440 20.71 -5.29 -18.17
C HIS A 440 20.43 -4.11 -17.21
N GLY A 441 19.18 -3.64 -17.16
CA GLY A 441 18.75 -2.59 -16.23
C GLY A 441 18.31 -1.28 -16.90
N PRO A 442 18.04 -0.24 -16.06
CA PRO A 442 17.60 1.07 -16.53
C PRO A 442 18.72 1.82 -17.27
N ARG A 443 18.35 2.49 -18.37
CA ARG A 443 19.26 3.24 -19.24
C ARG A 443 18.71 4.64 -19.50
N ILE A 444 19.61 5.62 -19.61
CA ILE A 444 19.33 6.94 -20.18
C ILE A 444 19.66 6.86 -21.65
N VAL A 445 18.69 7.18 -22.51
CA VAL A 445 18.82 7.03 -23.97
C VAL A 445 18.82 8.36 -24.72
N GLU A 446 18.43 9.44 -24.06
CA GLU A 446 18.47 10.80 -24.62
C GLU A 446 18.62 11.85 -23.50
N ILE A 447 19.42 12.88 -23.74
CA ILE A 447 19.45 14.12 -22.95
C ILE A 447 19.44 15.30 -23.93
N ASP A 448 18.44 16.18 -23.88
CA ASP A 448 18.32 17.39 -24.72
C ASP A 448 18.50 17.12 -26.23
N GLY A 449 17.96 16.01 -26.74
CA GLY A 449 18.07 15.61 -28.15
C GLY A 449 19.40 14.95 -28.52
N PHE A 450 20.33 14.74 -27.57
CA PHE A 450 21.52 13.93 -27.79
C PHE A 450 21.22 12.47 -27.48
N GLU A 451 21.26 11.62 -28.48
CA GLU A 451 21.11 10.16 -28.33
C GLU A 451 22.35 9.58 -27.64
N ILE A 452 22.14 8.90 -26.52
CA ILE A 452 23.18 8.27 -25.70
C ILE A 452 22.75 6.85 -25.28
N ASP A 453 23.63 6.11 -24.64
CA ASP A 453 23.31 4.82 -24.00
C ASP A 453 24.11 4.71 -22.70
N ALA A 454 23.65 5.41 -21.66
CA ALA A 454 24.31 5.44 -20.36
C ALA A 454 23.54 4.62 -19.33
N VAL A 455 24.26 3.93 -18.42
CA VAL A 455 23.62 3.25 -17.28
C VAL A 455 23.04 4.30 -16.33
N ALA A 456 21.79 4.17 -15.98
CA ALA A 456 21.16 5.10 -15.01
C ALA A 456 21.60 4.74 -13.58
N ALA A 457 22.88 4.79 -13.25
CA ALA A 457 23.43 4.45 -11.93
C ALA A 457 24.82 5.06 -11.71
N GLY A 458 25.22 5.18 -10.44
CA GLY A 458 26.58 5.59 -10.08
C GLY A 458 26.87 7.08 -10.29
N THR A 459 28.14 7.40 -10.48
CA THR A 459 28.63 8.76 -10.70
C THR A 459 28.92 8.99 -12.17
N MET A 460 28.33 10.04 -12.74
CA MET A 460 28.53 10.40 -14.14
C MET A 460 28.98 11.87 -14.27
N LEU A 461 29.92 12.11 -15.18
CA LEU A 461 30.25 13.45 -15.64
C LEU A 461 29.56 13.68 -16.99
N VAL A 462 28.65 14.64 -17.02
CA VAL A 462 27.94 15.04 -18.22
C VAL A 462 28.50 16.38 -18.70
N THR A 463 28.95 16.44 -19.94
CA THR A 463 29.48 17.68 -20.53
C THR A 463 28.76 18.01 -21.83
N ARG A 464 28.57 19.31 -22.09
CA ARG A 464 28.19 19.85 -23.39
C ARG A 464 29.34 20.73 -23.88
N HIS A 465 29.77 20.53 -25.09
CA HIS A 465 30.94 21.21 -25.68
C HIS A 465 30.79 21.33 -27.20
N ARG A 466 31.65 22.13 -27.87
CA ARG A 466 31.74 22.14 -29.34
C ARG A 466 32.35 20.84 -29.85
N ASP A 467 31.85 20.32 -30.96
CA ASP A 467 32.40 19.12 -31.63
C ASP A 467 33.72 19.46 -32.35
N VAL A 468 34.80 19.49 -31.57
CA VAL A 468 36.16 19.80 -32.06
C VAL A 468 37.16 18.67 -31.75
N PRO A 469 38.15 18.43 -32.62
CA PRO A 469 39.18 17.41 -32.37
C PRO A 469 39.92 17.62 -31.06
N GLY A 470 40.24 16.53 -30.36
CA GLY A 470 41.02 16.53 -29.13
C GLY A 470 40.26 16.73 -27.84
N MET A 471 38.93 16.98 -27.88
CA MET A 471 38.11 17.19 -26.68
C MET A 471 38.15 15.97 -25.75
N VAL A 472 37.91 14.77 -26.28
CA VAL A 472 37.99 13.50 -25.55
C VAL A 472 39.36 13.32 -24.87
N GLY A 473 40.45 13.61 -25.59
CA GLY A 473 41.80 13.48 -25.07
C GLY A 473 42.08 14.43 -23.90
N ARG A 474 41.67 15.71 -24.02
CA ARG A 474 41.82 16.70 -22.96
C ARG A 474 41.10 16.32 -21.67
N ILE A 475 39.83 15.91 -21.77
CA ILE A 475 39.05 15.48 -20.62
C ILE A 475 39.61 14.19 -20.01
N GLY A 476 39.95 13.21 -20.86
CA GLY A 476 40.57 11.96 -20.40
C GLY A 476 41.91 12.16 -19.70
N THR A 477 42.75 13.08 -20.17
CA THR A 477 44.02 13.43 -19.50
C THR A 477 43.78 14.05 -18.13
N ILE A 478 42.86 15.02 -18.02
CA ILE A 478 42.56 15.67 -16.72
C ILE A 478 42.05 14.63 -15.71
N LEU A 479 41.14 13.73 -16.12
CA LEU A 479 40.63 12.66 -15.25
C LEU A 479 41.75 11.66 -14.87
N GLY A 480 42.58 11.28 -15.83
CA GLY A 480 43.73 10.39 -15.60
C GLY A 480 44.74 10.97 -14.63
N ASP A 481 45.12 12.26 -14.79
CA ASP A 481 46.04 12.99 -13.88
C ASP A 481 45.46 13.09 -12.46
N ALA A 482 44.12 13.18 -12.35
CA ALA A 482 43.38 13.10 -11.07
C ALA A 482 43.20 11.68 -10.57
N ASN A 483 43.76 10.67 -11.25
CA ASN A 483 43.63 9.25 -10.93
C ASN A 483 42.14 8.76 -10.88
N VAL A 484 41.27 9.34 -11.72
CA VAL A 484 39.87 8.95 -11.90
C VAL A 484 39.77 8.04 -13.11
N ASN A 485 39.33 6.80 -12.89
CA ASN A 485 39.12 5.84 -13.98
C ASN A 485 37.75 6.02 -14.62
N ILE A 486 37.71 5.94 -15.94
CA ILE A 486 36.47 6.01 -16.76
C ILE A 486 36.05 4.58 -17.05
N SER A 487 34.86 4.16 -16.59
CA SER A 487 34.33 2.83 -16.85
C SER A 487 33.62 2.75 -18.22
N THR A 488 32.82 3.77 -18.54
CA THR A 488 32.23 3.94 -19.87
C THR A 488 32.25 5.38 -20.33
N MET A 489 32.26 5.61 -21.62
CA MET A 489 32.17 6.92 -22.24
C MET A 489 31.30 6.88 -23.49
N GLN A 490 30.33 7.80 -23.54
CA GLN A 490 29.47 8.03 -24.71
C GLN A 490 29.71 9.45 -25.22
N VAL A 491 29.81 9.61 -26.52
CA VAL A 491 29.89 10.92 -27.17
C VAL A 491 28.82 10.99 -28.24
N ALA A 492 27.89 11.91 -28.09
CA ALA A 492 26.81 12.16 -29.03
C ALA A 492 26.93 13.58 -29.62
N ARG A 493 26.47 13.76 -30.86
CA ARG A 493 26.38 15.07 -31.51
C ARG A 493 25.13 15.15 -32.37
N THR A 494 24.53 16.31 -32.42
CA THR A 494 23.38 16.56 -33.29
C THR A 494 23.78 16.82 -34.74
N THR A 495 24.86 17.57 -34.93
CA THR A 495 25.42 17.90 -36.25
C THR A 495 26.96 17.92 -36.19
N ARG A 496 27.61 17.61 -37.30
CA ARG A 496 29.09 17.68 -37.39
C ARG A 496 29.59 19.12 -37.21
N GLY A 497 30.50 19.33 -36.25
CA GLY A 497 31.04 20.65 -35.91
C GLY A 497 30.08 21.53 -35.08
N GLY A 498 28.91 21.02 -34.72
CA GLY A 498 27.96 21.68 -33.83
C GLY A 498 28.27 21.46 -32.34
N ASP A 499 27.23 21.33 -31.55
CA ASP A 499 27.35 20.93 -30.16
C ASP A 499 27.43 19.39 -30.03
N ALA A 500 28.24 18.95 -29.08
CA ALA A 500 28.34 17.55 -28.69
C ALA A 500 28.10 17.40 -27.18
N MET A 501 27.62 16.26 -26.80
CA MET A 501 27.47 15.84 -25.39
C MET A 501 28.36 14.63 -25.13
N MET A 502 29.03 14.64 -24.00
CA MET A 502 29.82 13.51 -23.52
C MET A 502 29.29 13.09 -22.15
N VAL A 503 28.98 11.82 -21.97
CA VAL A 503 28.62 11.20 -20.70
C VAL A 503 29.69 10.19 -20.34
N LEU A 504 30.35 10.40 -19.21
CA LEU A 504 31.41 9.54 -18.69
C LEU A 504 30.94 8.94 -17.35
N GLU A 505 30.89 7.63 -17.26
CA GLU A 505 30.72 6.91 -16.01
C GLU A 505 32.11 6.73 -15.36
N VAL A 506 32.20 7.03 -14.07
CA VAL A 506 33.50 7.00 -13.33
C VAL A 506 33.41 6.12 -12.10
N ASP A 507 34.52 5.47 -11.73
CA ASP A 507 34.55 4.49 -10.64
C ASP A 507 34.58 5.14 -9.24
N ARG A 508 34.83 6.45 -9.16
CA ARG A 508 34.88 7.19 -7.91
C ARG A 508 34.41 8.63 -8.06
N GLU A 509 34.19 9.29 -6.95
CA GLU A 509 33.84 10.70 -6.92
C GLU A 509 34.95 11.56 -7.55
N ILE A 510 34.56 12.56 -8.34
CA ILE A 510 35.46 13.57 -8.90
C ILE A 510 35.46 14.76 -7.95
N GLU A 511 36.65 15.19 -7.55
CA GLU A 511 36.82 16.37 -6.70
C GLU A 511 36.40 17.65 -7.45
N ARG A 512 35.95 18.64 -6.70
CA ARG A 512 35.38 19.87 -7.28
C ARG A 512 36.36 20.65 -8.15
N ASP A 513 37.62 20.69 -7.75
CA ASP A 513 38.71 21.35 -8.50
C ASP A 513 38.96 20.71 -9.88
N VAL A 514 38.85 19.39 -9.98
CA VAL A 514 38.92 18.64 -11.24
C VAL A 514 37.72 18.97 -12.15
N VAL A 515 36.51 19.05 -11.60
CA VAL A 515 35.32 19.48 -12.35
C VAL A 515 35.49 20.92 -12.85
N GLU A 516 36.00 21.81 -12.02
CA GLU A 516 36.30 23.20 -12.41
C GLU A 516 37.43 23.29 -13.48
N GLN A 517 38.43 22.42 -13.41
CA GLN A 517 39.46 22.32 -14.43
C GLN A 517 38.88 21.88 -15.78
N ILE A 518 38.01 20.89 -15.79
CA ILE A 518 37.31 20.44 -17.02
C ILE A 518 36.44 21.58 -17.57
N ALA A 519 35.75 22.32 -16.71
CA ALA A 519 34.91 23.45 -17.13
C ALA A 519 35.69 24.59 -17.78
N ARG A 520 36.98 24.71 -17.50
CA ARG A 520 37.88 25.70 -18.13
C ARG A 520 38.49 25.25 -19.45
N VAL A 521 38.24 24.01 -19.89
CA VAL A 521 38.72 23.53 -21.19
C VAL A 521 38.10 24.39 -22.30
N ALA A 522 38.90 24.82 -23.28
CA ALA A 522 38.40 25.59 -24.41
C ALA A 522 37.26 24.82 -25.15
N ASP A 523 36.25 25.57 -25.59
CA ASP A 523 35.04 25.04 -26.25
C ASP A 523 34.09 24.23 -25.33
N MET A 524 34.34 24.18 -24.03
CA MET A 524 33.41 23.64 -23.04
C MET A 524 32.25 24.62 -22.82
N ILE A 525 31.01 24.10 -22.79
CA ILE A 525 29.78 24.89 -22.60
C ILE A 525 29.21 24.63 -21.20
N VAL A 526 29.05 23.34 -20.84
CA VAL A 526 28.49 22.91 -19.55
C VAL A 526 29.23 21.69 -19.05
N VAL A 527 29.44 21.64 -17.76
CA VAL A 527 29.92 20.44 -17.04
C VAL A 527 29.04 20.21 -15.84
N ARG A 528 28.54 19.00 -15.68
CA ARG A 528 27.72 18.57 -14.55
C ARG A 528 28.23 17.23 -14.02
N LEU A 529 28.46 17.17 -12.73
CA LEU A 529 28.70 15.92 -12.01
C LEU A 529 27.37 15.48 -11.42
N VAL A 530 26.90 14.31 -11.80
CA VAL A 530 25.61 13.76 -11.35
C VAL A 530 25.83 12.43 -10.62
N ARG A 531 24.96 12.14 -9.64
CA ARG A 531 24.99 10.94 -8.80
C ARG A 531 23.60 10.31 -8.75
N LEU A 532 23.53 9.01 -8.97
CA LEU A 532 22.31 8.20 -8.95
C LEU A 532 22.37 7.12 -7.87
#